data_8e218b45af47bfee646ae226f6e1bde7
#
_entry.id   8e218b45af47bfee646ae226f6e1bde7
#
_cell.length_a   1.000
_cell.length_b   1.000
_cell.length_c   1.000
_cell.angle_alpha   90.00
_cell.angle_beta   90.00
_cell.angle_gamma   90.00
#
_symmetry.space_group_name_H-M   'P 1'
#
loop_
_entity.id
_entity.type
_entity.pdbx_description
1 polymer ?
#
loop_
_entity_poly.entity_id
_entity_poly.type
_entity_poly.pdbx_seq_one_letter_code
_entity_poly.pdbx_strand_id
1 'polypeptide(L)'
;MISAYVDMLVDLESQIELFKALNLDKFVLRDFNHLNVYDLSEEAIDEVETLFKLNKISPLYLDITKTYDVYGILDVERLIYLAKRFKTKDILIKVPTIKDFNIEKDIFIEQIQLLLAGVKKDKLNLTFNLSYDVDSAYIAYLIKEIKEIKFSFNPGLCYEKEKSVTSYYRLIKNNLSHVILFDLNENKKPSLIGYGKATILEHLDKLKRDNFKGSYILDTNLLEYVEKRQTIYKRKFKIPFLKKGRNQNKKAYESIENRLGLAQTDEISFDKLYESQVSLVKRYIK
;
A
#
# COMPACT_ATOMS: atom_id res chain seq x y z
N MET A 1 3.27 9.16 -11.08
CA MET A 1 1.80 9.18 -10.84
C MET A 1 1.57 8.89 -9.37
N ILE A 2 0.55 9.52 -8.74
CA ILE A 2 0.12 9.20 -7.36
C ILE A 2 -1.25 8.54 -7.43
N SER A 3 -1.41 7.45 -6.72
CA SER A 3 -2.68 6.76 -6.48
C SER A 3 -2.82 6.43 -4.98
N ALA A 4 -3.96 5.92 -4.57
CA ALA A 4 -4.21 5.54 -3.18
C ALA A 4 -5.11 4.32 -3.11
N TYR A 5 -5.07 3.62 -1.98
CA TYR A 5 -6.01 2.53 -1.70
C TYR A 5 -7.39 3.08 -1.33
N VAL A 6 -8.44 2.44 -1.82
CA VAL A 6 -9.83 2.81 -1.51
C VAL A 6 -10.39 2.14 -0.26
N ASP A 7 -9.68 1.23 0.33
CA ASP A 7 -10.09 0.51 1.54
C ASP A 7 -9.78 1.26 2.85
N MET A 8 -9.43 2.54 2.76
CA MET A 8 -8.95 3.35 3.89
C MET A 8 -10.06 4.06 4.67
N LEU A 9 -11.27 4.12 4.12
CA LEU A 9 -12.46 4.70 4.75
C LEU A 9 -13.54 3.63 4.96
N VAL A 10 -14.53 3.99 5.78
CA VAL A 10 -15.62 3.09 6.14
C VAL A 10 -16.51 2.76 4.94
N ASP A 11 -16.71 3.72 4.03
CA ASP A 11 -17.52 3.54 2.84
C ASP A 11 -16.81 4.00 1.56
N LEU A 12 -17.08 3.30 0.47
CA LEU A 12 -16.45 3.53 -0.81
C LEU A 12 -16.86 4.87 -1.45
N GLU A 13 -18.08 5.34 -1.23
CA GLU A 13 -18.57 6.59 -1.82
C GLU A 13 -17.81 7.79 -1.26
N SER A 14 -17.70 7.89 0.06
CA SER A 14 -16.92 8.94 0.73
C SER A 14 -15.46 8.96 0.28
N GLN A 15 -14.86 7.78 0.05
CA GLN A 15 -13.49 7.69 -0.48
C GLN A 15 -13.39 8.24 -1.90
N ILE A 16 -14.34 7.89 -2.75
CA ILE A 16 -14.38 8.36 -4.14
C ILE A 16 -14.54 9.88 -4.18
N GLU A 17 -15.40 10.45 -3.35
CA GLU A 17 -15.59 11.91 -3.26
C GLU A 17 -14.30 12.61 -2.83
N LEU A 18 -13.64 12.10 -1.79
CA LEU A 18 -12.36 12.62 -1.33
C LEU A 18 -11.29 12.56 -2.43
N PHE A 19 -11.18 11.44 -3.15
CA PHE A 19 -10.19 11.31 -4.20
C PHE A 19 -10.44 12.26 -5.36
N LYS A 20 -11.70 12.48 -5.74
CA LYS A 20 -12.07 13.52 -6.72
C LYS A 20 -11.68 14.91 -6.26
N ALA A 21 -11.99 15.26 -5.00
CA ALA A 21 -11.62 16.55 -4.42
C ALA A 21 -10.10 16.79 -4.43
N LEU A 22 -9.31 15.73 -4.27
CA LEU A 22 -7.84 15.78 -4.28
C LEU A 22 -7.21 15.62 -5.69
N ASN A 23 -8.03 15.52 -6.73
CA ASN A 23 -7.59 15.22 -8.10
C ASN A 23 -6.74 13.93 -8.17
N LEU A 24 -7.19 12.89 -7.48
CA LEU A 24 -6.65 11.54 -7.57
C LEU A 24 -7.59 10.70 -8.46
N ASP A 25 -7.36 10.76 -9.77
CA ASP A 25 -8.21 10.06 -10.75
C ASP A 25 -7.97 8.55 -10.75
N LYS A 26 -6.91 8.10 -10.12
CA LYS A 26 -6.46 6.71 -10.10
C LYS A 26 -6.30 6.21 -8.67
N PHE A 27 -6.77 5.01 -8.42
CA PHE A 27 -6.71 4.37 -7.12
C PHE A 27 -6.38 2.88 -7.25
N VAL A 28 -6.14 2.24 -6.14
CA VAL A 28 -5.93 0.80 -6.04
C VAL A 28 -7.13 0.19 -5.32
N LEU A 29 -7.75 -0.81 -5.93
CA LEU A 29 -8.80 -1.60 -5.29
C LEU A 29 -8.17 -2.82 -4.64
N ARG A 30 -8.23 -2.89 -3.31
CA ARG A 30 -7.72 -4.01 -2.52
C ARG A 30 -8.88 -4.78 -1.88
N ASP A 31 -9.68 -4.09 -1.12
CA ASP A 31 -10.75 -4.70 -0.35
C ASP A 31 -12.08 -3.94 -0.56
N PHE A 32 -13.18 -4.67 -0.44
CA PHE A 32 -14.53 -4.13 -0.37
C PHE A 32 -15.30 -4.89 0.70
N ASN A 33 -15.94 -4.18 1.64
CA ASN A 33 -16.65 -4.76 2.77
C ASN A 33 -15.80 -5.80 3.55
N HIS A 34 -14.52 -5.47 3.78
CA HIS A 34 -13.51 -6.31 4.47
C HIS A 34 -13.13 -7.62 3.75
N LEU A 35 -13.58 -7.81 2.52
CA LEU A 35 -13.17 -8.93 1.67
C LEU A 35 -12.19 -8.44 0.61
N ASN A 36 -11.14 -9.23 0.37
CA ASN A 36 -10.22 -8.93 -0.72
C ASN A 36 -10.94 -9.01 -2.07
N VAL A 37 -10.58 -8.14 -3.00
CA VAL A 37 -11.18 -8.08 -4.33
C VAL A 37 -11.17 -9.43 -5.07
N TYR A 38 -10.21 -10.30 -4.78
CA TYR A 38 -10.13 -11.64 -5.34
C TYR A 38 -11.26 -12.58 -4.87
N ASP A 39 -11.71 -12.41 -3.64
CA ASP A 39 -12.68 -13.28 -2.97
C ASP A 39 -14.12 -12.70 -3.00
N LEU A 40 -14.35 -11.58 -3.71
CA LEU A 40 -15.67 -10.97 -3.85
C LEU A 40 -16.65 -11.89 -4.59
N SER A 41 -17.90 -11.92 -4.13
CA SER A 41 -19.02 -12.54 -4.86
C SER A 41 -19.38 -11.73 -6.12
N GLU A 42 -20.15 -12.33 -7.01
CA GLU A 42 -20.61 -11.64 -8.24
C GLU A 42 -21.47 -10.42 -7.89
N GLU A 43 -22.32 -10.52 -6.87
CA GLU A 43 -23.16 -9.42 -6.39
C GLU A 43 -22.31 -8.24 -5.89
N ALA A 44 -21.26 -8.54 -5.12
CA ALA A 44 -20.33 -7.51 -4.61
C ALA A 44 -19.52 -6.88 -5.76
N ILE A 45 -19.12 -7.65 -6.76
CA ILE A 45 -18.45 -7.15 -7.95
C ILE A 45 -19.37 -6.21 -8.71
N ASP A 46 -20.64 -6.58 -8.92
CA ASP A 46 -21.65 -5.75 -9.59
C ASP A 46 -21.90 -4.43 -8.87
N GLU A 47 -21.95 -4.47 -7.53
CA GLU A 47 -22.10 -3.28 -6.69
C GLU A 47 -20.91 -2.31 -6.88
N VAL A 48 -19.69 -2.80 -6.73
CA VAL A 48 -18.47 -1.99 -6.91
C VAL A 48 -18.37 -1.45 -8.34
N GLU A 49 -18.64 -2.28 -9.33
CA GLU A 49 -18.63 -1.86 -10.74
C GLU A 49 -19.67 -0.76 -11.02
N THR A 50 -20.86 -0.86 -10.42
CA THR A 50 -21.92 0.14 -10.54
C THR A 50 -21.48 1.47 -9.92
N LEU A 51 -20.90 1.45 -8.72
CA LEU A 51 -20.35 2.65 -8.07
C LEU A 51 -19.27 3.31 -8.93
N PHE A 52 -18.38 2.54 -9.53
CA PHE A 52 -17.34 3.06 -10.40
C PHE A 52 -17.91 3.67 -11.69
N LYS A 53 -18.91 3.04 -12.31
CA LYS A 53 -19.59 3.56 -13.49
C LYS A 53 -20.30 4.88 -13.19
N LEU A 54 -21.07 4.96 -12.11
CA LEU A 54 -21.77 6.16 -11.68
C LEU A 54 -20.79 7.33 -11.44
N ASN A 55 -19.66 7.04 -10.87
CA ASN A 55 -18.65 8.03 -10.55
C ASN A 55 -17.63 8.30 -11.68
N LYS A 56 -17.73 7.59 -12.82
CA LYS A 56 -16.83 7.69 -13.99
C LYS A 56 -15.35 7.47 -13.62
N ILE A 57 -15.10 6.53 -12.76
CA ILE A 57 -13.75 6.16 -12.29
C ILE A 57 -13.46 4.69 -12.58
N SER A 58 -12.19 4.33 -12.55
CA SER A 58 -11.74 2.94 -12.62
C SER A 58 -10.45 2.76 -11.82
N PRO A 59 -10.21 1.59 -11.22
CA PRO A 59 -8.96 1.34 -10.53
C PRO A 59 -7.79 1.32 -11.52
N LEU A 60 -6.66 1.81 -11.07
CA LEU A 60 -5.38 1.67 -11.77
C LEU A 60 -4.84 0.25 -11.58
N TYR A 61 -4.95 -0.27 -10.35
CA TYR A 61 -4.49 -1.59 -9.94
C TYR A 61 -5.56 -2.33 -9.17
N LEU A 62 -5.57 -3.67 -9.31
CA LEU A 62 -6.18 -4.57 -8.32
C LEU A 62 -5.06 -5.11 -7.42
N ASP A 63 -5.23 -5.09 -6.11
CA ASP A 63 -4.27 -5.65 -5.16
C ASP A 63 -4.81 -6.94 -4.53
N ILE A 64 -4.30 -8.06 -4.99
CA ILE A 64 -4.66 -9.38 -4.52
C ILE A 64 -3.78 -9.73 -3.32
N THR A 65 -4.35 -9.58 -2.13
CA THR A 65 -3.61 -9.82 -0.88
C THR A 65 -3.62 -11.28 -0.43
N LYS A 66 -4.30 -12.16 -1.19
CA LYS A 66 -4.34 -13.59 -0.91
C LYS A 66 -2.94 -14.18 -0.81
N THR A 67 -2.68 -14.89 0.28
CA THR A 67 -1.43 -15.61 0.48
C THR A 67 -1.56 -16.99 -0.13
N TYR A 68 -0.54 -17.41 -0.87
CA TYR A 68 -0.45 -18.74 -1.47
C TYR A 68 1.00 -19.24 -1.37
N ASP A 69 1.16 -20.54 -1.37
CA ASP A 69 2.49 -21.18 -1.41
C ASP A 69 2.82 -21.63 -2.83
N VAL A 70 3.96 -22.27 -2.99
CA VAL A 70 4.44 -22.74 -4.29
C VAL A 70 3.59 -23.88 -4.89
N TYR A 71 2.73 -24.50 -4.10
CA TYR A 71 1.83 -25.57 -4.54
C TYR A 71 0.40 -25.08 -4.78
N GLY A 72 0.06 -23.88 -4.27
CA GLY A 72 -1.24 -23.24 -4.42
C GLY A 72 -1.17 -22.11 -5.44
N ILE A 73 -1.66 -22.31 -6.65
CA ILE A 73 -1.66 -21.29 -7.71
C ILE A 73 -2.88 -20.39 -7.56
N LEU A 74 -2.67 -19.08 -7.77
CA LEU A 74 -3.79 -18.18 -8.02
C LEU A 74 -4.45 -18.55 -9.35
N ASP A 75 -5.77 -18.61 -9.37
CA ASP A 75 -6.52 -18.87 -10.59
C ASP A 75 -6.35 -17.71 -11.57
N VAL A 76 -5.65 -17.99 -12.67
CA VAL A 76 -5.36 -17.01 -13.73
C VAL A 76 -6.65 -16.55 -14.40
N GLU A 77 -7.65 -17.40 -14.57
CA GLU A 77 -8.93 -17.05 -15.19
C GLU A 77 -9.67 -16.05 -14.29
N ARG A 78 -9.63 -16.25 -12.97
CA ARG A 78 -10.19 -15.30 -12.00
C ARG A 78 -9.50 -13.95 -12.06
N LEU A 79 -8.16 -13.91 -12.15
CA LEU A 79 -7.41 -12.66 -12.31
C LEU A 79 -7.81 -11.92 -13.59
N ILE A 80 -7.89 -12.64 -14.70
CA ILE A 80 -8.31 -12.08 -15.99
C ILE A 80 -9.76 -11.57 -15.93
N TYR A 81 -10.64 -12.35 -15.32
CA TYR A 81 -12.03 -11.98 -15.13
C TYR A 81 -12.18 -10.65 -14.37
N LEU A 82 -11.56 -10.55 -13.19
CA LEU A 82 -11.58 -9.35 -12.36
C LEU A 82 -10.99 -8.13 -13.09
N ALA A 83 -9.86 -8.32 -13.78
CA ALA A 83 -9.24 -7.25 -14.55
C ALA A 83 -10.16 -6.71 -15.65
N LYS A 84 -10.90 -7.59 -16.34
CA LYS A 84 -11.90 -7.21 -17.36
C LYS A 84 -13.09 -6.48 -16.74
N ARG A 85 -13.62 -6.98 -15.63
CA ARG A 85 -14.76 -6.38 -14.91
C ARG A 85 -14.42 -4.95 -14.46
N PHE A 86 -13.28 -4.76 -13.83
CA PHE A 86 -12.84 -3.47 -13.30
C PHE A 86 -12.07 -2.61 -14.32
N LYS A 87 -11.91 -3.08 -15.57
CA LYS A 87 -11.24 -2.36 -16.67
C LYS A 87 -9.81 -1.90 -16.33
N THR A 88 -9.08 -2.71 -15.59
CA THR A 88 -7.67 -2.49 -15.30
C THR A 88 -6.78 -3.46 -16.08
N LYS A 89 -5.52 -3.08 -16.26
CA LYS A 89 -4.50 -3.94 -16.86
C LYS A 89 -3.42 -4.38 -15.88
N ASP A 90 -3.41 -3.81 -14.71
CA ASP A 90 -2.32 -3.95 -13.77
C ASP A 90 -2.83 -4.60 -12.48
N ILE A 91 -2.21 -5.71 -12.09
CA ILE A 91 -2.56 -6.50 -10.92
C ILE A 91 -1.34 -6.61 -10.02
N LEU A 92 -1.53 -6.30 -8.74
CA LEU A 92 -0.59 -6.53 -7.67
C LEU A 92 -0.92 -7.89 -7.03
N ILE A 93 0.06 -8.75 -6.87
CA ILE A 93 -0.09 -10.05 -6.19
C ILE A 93 1.06 -10.25 -5.21
N LYS A 94 0.86 -11.05 -4.17
CA LYS A 94 1.97 -11.40 -3.29
C LYS A 94 2.94 -12.36 -3.96
N VAL A 95 4.21 -12.27 -3.59
CA VAL A 95 5.17 -13.34 -3.90
C VAL A 95 4.73 -14.60 -3.16
N PRO A 96 4.69 -15.79 -3.80
CA PRO A 96 4.37 -17.05 -3.14
C PRO A 96 5.25 -17.31 -1.93
N THR A 97 4.71 -17.92 -0.90
CA THR A 97 5.51 -18.34 0.25
C THR A 97 6.32 -19.60 -0.05
N ILE A 98 7.55 -19.61 0.40
CA ILE A 98 8.50 -20.72 0.28
C ILE A 98 8.88 -21.17 1.70
N LYS A 99 8.86 -22.47 1.94
CA LYS A 99 9.29 -23.08 3.22
C LYS A 99 10.75 -23.52 3.18
N ASP A 100 11.11 -24.24 2.13
CA ASP A 100 12.48 -24.70 1.88
C ASP A 100 12.93 -24.34 0.48
N PHE A 101 13.84 -23.36 0.40
CA PHE A 101 14.33 -22.88 -0.88
C PHE A 101 15.05 -23.94 -1.71
N ASN A 102 15.83 -24.81 -1.08
CA ASN A 102 16.62 -25.79 -1.82
C ASN A 102 15.73 -26.82 -2.52
N ILE A 103 14.56 -27.10 -1.94
CA ILE A 103 13.60 -28.07 -2.46
C ILE A 103 12.62 -27.40 -3.43
N GLU A 104 12.16 -26.20 -3.11
CA GLU A 104 10.99 -25.58 -3.75
C GLU A 104 11.35 -24.54 -4.81
N LYS A 105 12.63 -24.14 -4.95
CA LYS A 105 13.04 -23.03 -5.83
C LYS A 105 12.63 -23.19 -7.28
N ASP A 106 12.70 -24.40 -7.83
CA ASP A 106 12.39 -24.65 -9.24
C ASP A 106 10.86 -24.59 -9.45
N ILE A 107 10.09 -25.17 -8.53
CA ILE A 107 8.62 -25.07 -8.51
C ILE A 107 8.22 -23.60 -8.37
N PHE A 108 8.89 -22.85 -7.51
CA PHE A 108 8.64 -21.42 -7.29
C PHE A 108 8.83 -20.61 -8.58
N ILE A 109 9.89 -20.86 -9.32
CA ILE A 109 10.12 -20.22 -10.62
C ILE A 109 9.06 -20.60 -11.63
N GLU A 110 8.77 -21.89 -11.76
CA GLU A 110 7.77 -22.41 -12.69
C GLU A 110 6.39 -21.77 -12.43
N GLN A 111 5.95 -21.71 -11.18
CA GLN A 111 4.67 -21.11 -10.82
C GLN A 111 4.58 -19.62 -11.22
N ILE A 112 5.62 -18.86 -10.96
CA ILE A 112 5.64 -17.44 -11.35
C ILE A 112 5.65 -17.29 -12.87
N GLN A 113 6.40 -18.14 -13.60
CA GLN A 113 6.40 -18.12 -15.05
C GLN A 113 5.04 -18.49 -15.65
N LEU A 114 4.34 -19.46 -15.07
CA LEU A 114 2.98 -19.84 -15.47
C LEU A 114 1.98 -18.70 -15.27
N LEU A 115 2.02 -18.03 -14.11
CA LEU A 115 1.18 -16.86 -13.85
C LEU A 115 1.45 -15.75 -14.87
N LEU A 116 2.72 -15.39 -15.09
CA LEU A 116 3.11 -14.35 -16.05
C LEU A 116 2.67 -14.70 -17.47
N ALA A 117 2.89 -15.94 -17.91
CA ALA A 117 2.49 -16.40 -19.23
C ALA A 117 0.97 -16.42 -19.42
N GLY A 118 0.23 -16.82 -18.38
CA GLY A 118 -1.22 -16.88 -18.39
C GLY A 118 -1.86 -15.50 -18.60
N VAL A 119 -1.45 -14.51 -17.81
CA VAL A 119 -2.02 -13.17 -17.90
C VAL A 119 -1.55 -12.35 -19.12
N LYS A 120 -0.37 -12.71 -19.66
CA LYS A 120 0.22 -12.00 -20.82
C LYS A 120 -0.64 -12.10 -22.07
N LYS A 121 -1.37 -13.20 -22.25
CA LYS A 121 -2.29 -13.43 -23.38
C LYS A 121 -3.40 -12.38 -23.42
N ASP A 122 -3.87 -11.95 -22.26
CA ASP A 122 -4.88 -10.88 -22.09
C ASP A 122 -4.29 -9.48 -21.94
N LYS A 123 -2.97 -9.33 -22.16
CA LYS A 123 -2.23 -8.05 -22.03
C LYS A 123 -2.31 -7.43 -20.64
N LEU A 124 -2.35 -8.28 -19.62
CA LEU A 124 -2.28 -7.86 -18.22
C LEU A 124 -0.83 -7.86 -17.73
N ASN A 125 -0.55 -6.99 -16.78
CA ASN A 125 0.73 -6.86 -16.12
C ASN A 125 0.62 -7.35 -14.67
N LEU A 126 1.54 -8.20 -14.25
CA LEU A 126 1.66 -8.57 -12.85
C LEU A 126 2.83 -7.84 -12.20
N THR A 127 2.59 -7.32 -11.00
CA THR A 127 3.62 -6.80 -10.11
C THR A 127 3.56 -7.54 -8.78
N PHE A 128 4.70 -7.96 -8.28
CA PHE A 128 4.80 -8.78 -7.08
C PHE A 128 5.04 -7.94 -5.84
N ASN A 129 4.10 -8.00 -4.87
CA ASN A 129 4.23 -7.40 -3.55
C ASN A 129 5.13 -8.27 -2.68
N LEU A 130 6.21 -7.69 -2.16
CA LEU A 130 7.10 -8.38 -1.24
C LEU A 130 6.49 -8.43 0.16
N SER A 131 6.39 -9.62 0.74
CA SER A 131 5.98 -9.79 2.14
C SER A 131 7.08 -9.45 3.14
N TYR A 132 8.35 -9.44 2.69
CA TYR A 132 9.57 -9.30 3.49
C TYR A 132 9.81 -10.43 4.52
N ASP A 133 8.95 -11.44 4.56
CA ASP A 133 9.18 -12.67 5.32
C ASP A 133 10.10 -13.63 4.53
N VAL A 134 10.14 -13.47 3.21
CA VAL A 134 11.00 -14.23 2.30
C VAL A 134 12.43 -13.69 2.36
N ASP A 135 13.42 -14.57 2.36
CA ASP A 135 14.84 -14.17 2.34
C ASP A 135 15.17 -13.38 1.07
N SER A 136 15.99 -12.36 1.21
CA SER A 136 16.44 -11.53 0.09
C SER A 136 17.19 -12.33 -1.00
N ALA A 137 17.79 -13.46 -0.65
CA ALA A 137 18.42 -14.37 -1.61
C ALA A 137 17.40 -14.96 -2.61
N TYR A 138 16.16 -15.22 -2.16
CA TYR A 138 15.10 -15.74 -3.06
C TYR A 138 14.67 -14.67 -4.05
N ILE A 139 14.58 -13.42 -3.60
CA ILE A 139 14.26 -12.30 -4.48
C ILE A 139 15.38 -12.08 -5.50
N ALA A 140 16.65 -12.19 -5.08
CA ALA A 140 17.79 -12.12 -5.99
C ALA A 140 17.74 -13.26 -7.03
N TYR A 141 17.36 -14.46 -6.61
CA TYR A 141 17.19 -15.60 -7.50
C TYR A 141 16.06 -15.37 -8.51
N LEU A 142 14.90 -14.89 -8.06
CA LEU A 142 13.80 -14.52 -8.96
C LEU A 142 14.22 -13.51 -10.03
N ILE A 143 14.94 -12.47 -9.64
CA ILE A 143 15.42 -11.43 -10.55
C ILE A 143 16.38 -12.02 -11.60
N LYS A 144 17.20 -12.97 -11.19
CA LYS A 144 18.14 -13.66 -12.09
C LYS A 144 17.42 -14.53 -13.11
N GLU A 145 16.43 -15.32 -12.66
CA GLU A 145 15.77 -16.33 -13.51
C GLU A 145 14.63 -15.73 -14.35
N ILE A 146 13.97 -14.66 -13.87
CA ILE A 146 12.82 -14.04 -14.55
C ILE A 146 13.11 -12.57 -14.83
N LYS A 147 13.66 -12.28 -16.01
CA LYS A 147 14.11 -10.92 -16.39
C LYS A 147 13.01 -9.86 -16.38
N GLU A 148 11.78 -10.23 -16.71
CA GLU A 148 10.64 -9.32 -16.82
C GLU A 148 9.84 -9.15 -15.51
N ILE A 149 10.29 -9.80 -14.42
CA ILE A 149 9.60 -9.69 -13.13
C ILE A 149 9.61 -8.24 -12.61
N LYS A 150 8.48 -7.81 -12.09
CA LYS A 150 8.31 -6.48 -11.49
C LYS A 150 7.87 -6.59 -10.05
N PHE A 151 8.37 -5.66 -9.22
CA PHE A 151 8.07 -5.62 -7.81
C PHE A 151 7.44 -4.28 -7.39
N SER A 152 6.65 -4.34 -6.34
CA SER A 152 6.34 -3.17 -5.52
C SER A 152 7.31 -3.09 -4.35
N PHE A 153 7.56 -1.87 -3.87
CA PHE A 153 8.39 -1.61 -2.71
C PHE A 153 7.56 -0.91 -1.63
N ASN A 154 7.48 -1.52 -0.46
CA ASN A 154 6.82 -0.96 0.71
C ASN A 154 7.84 -0.77 1.85
N PRO A 155 8.43 0.44 2.01
CA PRO A 155 9.41 0.69 3.06
C PRO A 155 8.86 0.48 4.47
N GLY A 156 7.58 0.82 4.70
CA GLY A 156 6.92 0.63 5.99
C GLY A 156 6.81 -0.83 6.38
N LEU A 157 6.33 -1.67 5.48
CA LEU A 157 6.24 -3.11 5.71
C LEU A 157 7.65 -3.74 5.88
N CYS A 158 8.63 -3.27 5.10
CA CYS A 158 10.02 -3.70 5.25
C CYS A 158 10.56 -3.37 6.66
N TYR A 159 10.27 -2.17 7.17
CA TYR A 159 10.62 -1.76 8.52
C TYR A 159 9.86 -2.58 9.59
N GLU A 160 8.58 -2.83 9.39
CA GLU A 160 7.75 -3.65 10.29
C GLU A 160 8.36 -5.05 10.50
N LYS A 161 8.86 -5.65 9.41
CA LYS A 161 9.51 -6.97 9.39
C LYS A 161 10.99 -6.92 9.80
N GLU A 162 11.47 -5.80 10.32
CA GLU A 162 12.86 -5.61 10.79
C GLU A 162 13.93 -5.88 9.72
N LYS A 163 13.56 -5.64 8.46
CA LYS A 163 14.47 -5.80 7.33
C LYS A 163 15.13 -4.47 6.96
N SER A 164 16.29 -4.53 6.35
CA SER A 164 17.00 -3.35 5.87
C SER A 164 16.32 -2.75 4.65
N VAL A 165 15.60 -1.65 4.85
CA VAL A 165 14.88 -0.92 3.79
C VAL A 165 15.80 -0.55 2.62
N THR A 166 17.02 -0.08 2.92
CA THR A 166 18.02 0.28 1.91
C THR A 166 18.52 -0.94 1.12
N SER A 167 18.72 -2.08 1.77
CA SER A 167 19.20 -3.30 1.11
C SER A 167 18.15 -3.84 0.14
N TYR A 168 16.90 -3.94 0.57
CA TYR A 168 15.81 -4.37 -0.30
C TYR A 168 15.60 -3.41 -1.48
N TYR A 169 15.62 -2.10 -1.24
CA TYR A 169 15.54 -1.12 -2.34
C TYR A 169 16.64 -1.33 -3.37
N ARG A 170 17.91 -1.47 -2.94
CA ARG A 170 19.03 -1.72 -3.86
C ARG A 170 18.87 -3.01 -4.66
N LEU A 171 18.33 -4.04 -4.04
CA LEU A 171 18.10 -5.33 -4.68
C LEU A 171 17.08 -5.23 -5.83
N ILE A 172 15.96 -4.54 -5.61
CA ILE A 172 14.83 -4.55 -6.55
C ILE A 172 14.72 -3.30 -7.43
N LYS A 173 15.53 -2.27 -7.24
CA LYS A 173 15.34 -0.96 -7.89
C LYS A 173 15.24 -0.99 -9.41
N ASN A 174 15.92 -1.91 -10.08
CA ASN A 174 15.85 -2.06 -11.54
C ASN A 174 14.58 -2.79 -12.02
N ASN A 175 13.91 -3.48 -11.12
CA ASN A 175 12.66 -4.21 -11.37
C ASN A 175 11.45 -3.54 -10.68
N LEU A 176 11.63 -2.32 -10.18
CA LEU A 176 10.62 -1.61 -9.41
C LEU A 176 9.58 -0.96 -10.31
N SER A 177 8.29 -1.28 -10.09
CA SER A 177 7.14 -0.68 -10.77
C SER A 177 6.40 0.32 -9.88
N HIS A 178 6.24 0.01 -8.61
CA HIS A 178 5.42 0.79 -7.69
C HIS A 178 6.10 0.94 -6.34
N VAL A 179 5.81 2.05 -5.67
CA VAL A 179 6.23 2.29 -4.28
C VAL A 179 4.98 2.52 -3.45
N ILE A 180 4.76 1.67 -2.46
CA ILE A 180 3.66 1.77 -1.51
C ILE A 180 4.15 2.59 -0.32
N LEU A 181 3.52 3.74 -0.11
CA LEU A 181 3.89 4.69 0.94
C LEU A 181 3.07 4.41 2.19
N PHE A 182 3.67 3.65 3.09
CA PHE A 182 3.15 3.28 4.39
C PHE A 182 4.22 3.57 5.44
N ASP A 183 3.91 4.35 6.47
CA ASP A 183 4.88 4.73 7.50
C ASP A 183 4.43 4.28 8.89
N LEU A 184 5.38 3.92 9.72
CA LEU A 184 5.18 3.37 11.05
C LEU A 184 6.03 4.11 12.08
N ASN A 185 5.50 4.29 13.28
CA ASN A 185 6.26 4.81 14.40
C ASN A 185 7.18 3.74 15.03
N GLU A 186 7.90 4.11 16.07
CA GLU A 186 8.81 3.22 16.80
C GLU A 186 8.14 1.97 17.41
N ASN A 187 6.83 2.03 17.66
CA ASN A 187 6.03 0.92 18.18
C ASN A 187 5.36 0.11 17.06
N LYS A 188 5.80 0.26 15.82
CA LYS A 188 5.24 -0.39 14.62
C LYS A 188 3.75 -0.12 14.42
N LYS A 189 3.28 1.06 14.84
CA LYS A 189 1.90 1.52 14.62
C LYS A 189 1.87 2.52 13.48
N PRO A 190 0.77 2.58 12.71
CA PRO A 190 0.62 3.54 11.63
C PRO A 190 0.95 4.97 12.04
N SER A 191 1.69 5.65 11.18
CA SER A 191 2.13 7.03 11.34
C SER A 191 1.87 7.82 10.07
N LEU A 192 1.90 9.12 10.17
CA LEU A 192 1.87 9.98 8.98
C LEU A 192 3.15 9.77 8.16
N ILE A 193 3.03 9.76 6.85
CA ILE A 193 4.14 9.63 5.91
C ILE A 193 5.18 10.71 6.21
N GLY A 194 6.42 10.29 6.41
CA GLY A 194 7.55 11.15 6.71
C GLY A 194 7.71 11.50 8.19
N TYR A 195 6.83 11.04 9.06
CA TYR A 195 6.90 11.23 10.52
C TYR A 195 7.10 9.92 11.28
N GLY A 196 7.16 8.81 10.56
CA GLY A 196 7.49 7.50 11.10
C GLY A 196 8.98 7.18 11.10
N LYS A 197 9.27 5.91 11.25
CA LYS A 197 10.62 5.34 11.31
C LYS A 197 11.04 4.56 10.05
N ALA A 198 10.13 4.41 9.09
CA ALA A 198 10.43 3.70 7.83
C ALA A 198 11.24 4.53 6.83
N THR A 199 11.70 5.73 7.21
CA THR A 199 12.56 6.62 6.40
C THR A 199 11.99 6.92 5.00
N ILE A 200 10.67 7.08 4.92
CA ILE A 200 9.96 7.24 3.63
C ILE A 200 10.52 8.41 2.81
N LEU A 201 10.75 9.58 3.44
CA LEU A 201 11.22 10.77 2.72
C LEU A 201 12.62 10.57 2.12
N GLU A 202 13.53 9.92 2.85
CA GLU A 202 14.86 9.57 2.33
C GLU A 202 14.77 8.63 1.12
N HIS A 203 13.78 7.73 1.11
CA HIS A 203 13.56 6.82 -0.01
C HIS A 203 12.93 7.53 -1.20
N LEU A 204 12.04 8.49 -0.99
CA LEU A 204 11.53 9.35 -2.05
C LEU A 204 12.66 10.13 -2.72
N ASP A 205 13.61 10.67 -1.95
CA ASP A 205 14.80 11.34 -2.49
C ASP A 205 15.73 10.38 -3.27
N LYS A 206 15.89 9.13 -2.81
CA LYS A 206 16.62 8.10 -3.55
C LYS A 206 15.94 7.74 -4.87
N LEU A 207 14.63 7.55 -4.86
CA LEU A 207 13.82 7.28 -6.05
C LEU A 207 13.92 8.40 -7.08
N LYS A 208 13.86 9.65 -6.62
CA LYS A 208 14.05 10.83 -7.48
C LYS A 208 15.44 10.84 -8.13
N ARG A 209 16.52 10.60 -7.37
CA ARG A 209 17.89 10.51 -7.89
C ARG A 209 18.06 9.35 -8.88
N ASP A 210 17.41 8.24 -8.64
CA ASP A 210 17.45 7.06 -9.51
C ASP A 210 16.48 7.19 -10.71
N ASN A 211 15.84 8.36 -10.91
CA ASN A 211 14.89 8.67 -11.99
C ASN A 211 13.73 7.67 -12.07
N PHE A 212 13.19 7.25 -10.93
CA PHE A 212 12.07 6.33 -10.88
C PHE A 212 10.84 6.87 -11.64
N LYS A 213 10.32 6.09 -12.58
CA LYS A 213 9.19 6.45 -13.44
C LYS A 213 7.88 5.73 -13.10
N GLY A 214 7.89 4.89 -12.11
CA GLY A 214 6.72 4.13 -11.67
C GLY A 214 5.71 4.96 -10.87
N SER A 215 4.79 4.28 -10.22
CA SER A 215 3.72 4.89 -9.45
C SER A 215 4.01 4.89 -7.95
N TYR A 216 3.48 5.89 -7.28
CA TYR A 216 3.45 5.99 -5.82
C TYR A 216 2.04 5.73 -5.34
N ILE A 217 1.88 4.78 -4.43
CA ILE A 217 0.59 4.36 -3.88
C ILE A 217 0.54 4.74 -2.40
N LEU A 218 -0.42 5.56 -2.03
CA LEU A 218 -0.66 5.92 -0.64
C LEU A 218 -1.42 4.79 0.06
N ASP A 219 -0.83 4.22 1.10
CA ASP A 219 -1.43 3.20 1.98
C ASP A 219 -1.35 3.70 3.42
N THR A 220 -2.02 4.81 3.70
CA THR A 220 -1.96 5.46 4.99
C THR A 220 -3.14 5.04 5.85
N ASN A 221 -2.91 4.31 6.94
CA ASN A 221 -3.97 4.02 7.91
C ASN A 221 -4.26 5.24 8.79
N LEU A 222 -4.79 6.29 8.17
CA LEU A 222 -5.09 7.56 8.85
C LEU A 222 -6.26 7.46 9.83
N LEU A 223 -7.18 6.49 9.65
CA LEU A 223 -8.27 6.28 10.60
C LEU A 223 -7.71 5.92 11.98
N GLU A 224 -6.80 4.96 12.06
CA GLU A 224 -6.17 4.61 13.34
C GLU A 224 -5.41 5.80 13.97
N TYR A 225 -4.76 6.62 13.15
CA TYR A 225 -4.11 7.84 13.61
C TYR A 225 -5.12 8.83 14.21
N VAL A 226 -6.23 9.10 13.51
CA VAL A 226 -7.28 10.04 13.94
C VAL A 226 -7.95 9.55 15.22
N GLU A 227 -8.31 8.28 15.32
CA GLU A 227 -8.93 7.69 16.50
C GLU A 227 -8.04 7.77 17.74
N LYS A 228 -6.76 7.45 17.61
CA LYS A 228 -5.79 7.56 18.70
C LYS A 228 -5.62 9.00 19.15
N ARG A 229 -5.53 9.93 18.21
CA ARG A 229 -5.45 11.34 18.50
C ARG A 229 -6.68 11.82 19.25
N GLN A 230 -7.89 11.51 18.77
CA GLN A 230 -9.14 11.87 19.43
C GLN A 230 -9.21 11.33 20.86
N THR A 231 -8.77 10.09 21.06
CA THR A 231 -8.72 9.47 22.39
C THR A 231 -7.82 10.26 23.35
N ILE A 232 -6.71 10.79 22.88
CA ILE A 232 -5.78 11.59 23.70
C ILE A 232 -6.39 12.96 24.06
N TYR A 233 -7.09 13.58 23.10
CA TYR A 233 -7.70 14.92 23.30
C TYR A 233 -9.04 14.88 24.05
N LYS A 234 -9.90 13.88 23.79
CA LYS A 234 -11.26 13.79 24.38
C LYS A 234 -11.29 13.26 25.84
N ARG A 235 -10.25 12.60 26.34
CA ARG A 235 -10.23 12.09 27.72
C ARG A 235 -10.19 13.22 28.76
N LYS A 236 -11.35 13.54 29.34
CA LYS A 236 -11.51 14.54 30.42
C LYS A 236 -11.12 14.04 31.82
N PHE A 237 -10.88 12.74 32.02
CA PHE A 237 -10.57 12.19 33.35
C PHE A 237 -9.14 12.52 33.80
N LYS A 238 -9.04 13.19 34.95
CA LYS A 238 -7.77 13.58 35.59
C LYS A 238 -7.29 12.48 36.54
N ILE A 239 -6.56 11.48 36.04
CA ILE A 239 -5.82 10.57 36.90
C ILE A 239 -4.40 11.13 37.07
N PRO A 240 -3.98 11.53 38.29
CA PRO A 240 -2.74 12.30 38.51
C PRO A 240 -1.47 11.62 38.00
N PHE A 241 -1.39 10.31 38.14
CA PHE A 241 -0.18 9.54 37.77
C PHE A 241 -0.02 9.30 36.25
N LEU A 242 -1.07 9.48 35.45
CA LEU A 242 -1.01 9.31 33.98
C LEU A 242 -0.70 10.62 33.22
N LYS A 243 -0.50 11.72 33.93
CA LYS A 243 -0.31 13.05 33.30
C LYS A 243 0.98 13.15 32.47
N LYS A 244 2.09 12.49 32.91
CA LYS A 244 3.41 12.66 32.27
C LYS A 244 3.46 12.05 30.85
N GLY A 245 3.01 10.82 30.68
CA GLY A 245 2.97 10.17 29.36
C GLY A 245 1.96 10.79 28.40
N ARG A 246 0.80 11.25 28.91
CA ARG A 246 -0.23 11.93 28.12
C ARG A 246 0.23 13.26 27.54
N ASN A 247 0.94 14.06 28.32
CA ASN A 247 1.48 15.34 27.86
C ASN A 247 2.56 15.14 26.78
N GLN A 248 3.36 14.09 26.87
CA GLN A 248 4.35 13.76 25.84
C GLN A 248 3.67 13.36 24.53
N ASN A 249 2.66 12.51 24.58
CA ASN A 249 1.91 12.09 23.38
C ASN A 249 1.17 13.29 22.75
N LYS A 250 0.51 14.14 23.55
CA LYS A 250 -0.13 15.36 23.05
C LYS A 250 0.87 16.27 22.33
N LYS A 251 2.02 16.55 22.93
CA LYS A 251 3.09 17.35 22.31
C LYS A 251 3.62 16.74 21.00
N ALA A 252 3.68 15.41 20.89
CA ALA A 252 4.08 14.75 19.66
C ALA A 252 3.09 15.03 18.52
N TYR A 253 1.79 14.87 18.77
CA TYR A 253 0.77 15.22 17.78
C TYR A 253 0.81 16.70 17.40
N GLU A 254 0.87 17.60 18.37
CA GLU A 254 0.97 19.05 18.14
C GLU A 254 2.19 19.43 17.29
N SER A 255 3.33 18.80 17.53
CA SER A 255 4.54 19.02 16.75
C SER A 255 4.37 18.58 15.28
N ILE A 256 3.74 17.43 15.05
CA ILE A 256 3.47 16.92 13.70
C ILE A 256 2.47 17.84 12.99
N GLU A 257 1.38 18.18 13.64
CA GLU A 257 0.31 19.01 13.09
C GLU A 257 0.79 20.42 12.75
N ASN A 258 1.63 21.02 13.61
CA ASN A 258 2.27 22.30 13.32
C ASN A 258 3.13 22.25 12.06
N ARG A 259 3.91 21.20 11.88
CA ARG A 259 4.76 21.04 10.67
C ARG A 259 3.91 20.85 9.40
N LEU A 260 2.74 20.26 9.53
CA LEU A 260 1.79 20.10 8.42
C LEU A 260 0.95 21.34 8.16
N GLY A 261 1.04 22.38 9.01
CA GLY A 261 0.22 23.59 8.91
C GLY A 261 -1.24 23.34 9.28
N LEU A 262 -1.52 22.29 10.07
CA LEU A 262 -2.87 21.96 10.53
C LEU A 262 -3.20 22.76 11.80
N ALA A 263 -4.45 23.23 11.89
CA ALA A 263 -4.91 23.92 13.10
C ALA A 263 -4.94 22.95 14.30
N GLN A 264 -4.45 23.42 15.45
CA GLN A 264 -4.51 22.68 16.72
C GLN A 264 -5.92 22.72 17.28
N THR A 265 -6.81 21.96 16.70
CA THR A 265 -8.19 21.81 17.18
C THR A 265 -8.35 20.45 17.85
N ASP A 266 -9.32 20.31 18.75
CA ASP A 266 -9.64 19.02 19.36
C ASP A 266 -10.15 18.01 18.31
N GLU A 267 -10.64 18.51 17.19
CA GLU A 267 -11.08 17.71 16.05
C GLU A 267 -10.18 17.95 14.84
N ILE A 268 -9.65 16.87 14.28
CA ILE A 268 -8.94 16.92 13.02
C ILE A 268 -9.79 16.22 11.96
N SER A 269 -10.01 16.90 10.84
CA SER A 269 -10.68 16.31 9.69
C SER A 269 -9.76 15.29 9.03
N PHE A 270 -10.27 14.10 8.78
CA PHE A 270 -9.59 13.07 8.00
C PHE A 270 -9.16 13.63 6.63
N ASP A 271 -10.04 14.35 5.96
CA ASP A 271 -9.79 14.90 4.62
C ASP A 271 -8.60 15.85 4.59
N LYS A 272 -8.53 16.78 5.56
CA LYS A 272 -7.38 17.70 5.68
C LYS A 272 -6.07 16.97 5.94
N LEU A 273 -6.12 15.94 6.77
CA LEU A 273 -4.95 15.13 7.06
C LEU A 273 -4.49 14.39 5.81
N TYR A 274 -5.44 13.78 5.10
CA TYR A 274 -5.18 13.08 3.86
C TYR A 274 -4.62 14.02 2.77
N GLU A 275 -5.23 15.19 2.59
CA GLU A 275 -4.76 16.24 1.69
C GLU A 275 -3.31 16.65 1.99
N SER A 276 -2.98 16.80 3.28
CA SER A 276 -1.61 17.13 3.70
C SER A 276 -0.60 16.05 3.30
N GLN A 277 -0.98 14.77 3.39
CA GLN A 277 -0.13 13.64 2.98
C GLN A 277 0.06 13.61 1.45
N VAL A 278 -1.00 13.78 0.69
CA VAL A 278 -0.94 13.89 -0.78
C VAL A 278 -0.03 15.07 -1.19
N SER A 279 -0.20 16.21 -0.54
CA SER A 279 0.59 17.42 -0.81
C SER A 279 2.08 17.23 -0.47
N LEU A 280 2.38 16.53 0.63
CA LEU A 280 3.75 16.19 1.01
C LEU A 280 4.40 15.32 -0.08
N VAL A 281 3.76 14.23 -0.47
CA VAL A 281 4.29 13.33 -1.50
C VAL A 281 4.46 14.06 -2.83
N LYS A 282 3.49 14.89 -3.25
CA LYS A 282 3.59 15.68 -4.48
C LYS A 282 4.83 16.59 -4.52
N ARG A 283 5.27 17.13 -3.38
CA ARG A 283 6.50 17.95 -3.30
C ARG A 283 7.78 17.17 -3.54
N TYR A 284 7.83 15.92 -3.08
CA TYR A 284 9.02 15.07 -3.23
C TYR A 284 9.17 14.47 -4.62
N ILE A 285 8.07 14.21 -5.33
CA ILE A 285 8.11 13.56 -6.65
C ILE A 285 8.15 14.54 -7.85
N LYS A 286 7.97 15.83 -7.59
CA LYS A 286 8.23 16.89 -8.58
C LYS A 286 9.73 17.14 -8.65
#